data_06c96f2c4676f0a98dbcd56649e1041c
#
_entry.id   06c96f2c4676f0a98dbcd56649e1041c
#
_cell.length_a   1.000
_cell.length_b   1.000
_cell.length_c   1.000
_cell.angle_alpha   90.00
_cell.angle_beta   90.00
_cell.angle_gamma   90.00
#
_symmetry.space_group_name_H-M   'P 1'
#
loop_
_entity.id
_entity.type
_entity.pdbx_description
1 polymer ?
#
loop_
_entity_poly.entity_id
_entity_poly.type
_entity_poly.pdbx_seq_one_letter_code
_entity_poly.pdbx_strand_id
1 'polypeptide(L)' 'MDSFKDYLEEQMDLKRPCTIKFKDVQGAVTITKGHIVKMEEVSDREIIETDAGLVIGMDQIISVNDRQQANYC' A
#
# COMPACT_ATOMS: atom_id res chain seq x y z
N MET A 1 13.55 7.14 -12.24
CA MET A 1 12.91 5.82 -12.24
C MET A 1 11.88 5.76 -11.13
N ASP A 2 10.67 5.36 -11.46
CA ASP A 2 9.60 5.36 -10.47
C ASP A 2 9.72 4.14 -9.58
N SER A 3 9.74 4.38 -8.28
CA SER A 3 9.68 3.31 -7.31
C SER A 3 8.22 2.96 -7.02
N PHE A 4 8.00 1.83 -6.39
CA PHE A 4 6.66 1.45 -5.97
C PHE A 4 6.08 2.49 -5.00
N LYS A 5 6.93 3.03 -4.14
CA LYS A 5 6.53 4.09 -3.21
C LYS A 5 6.07 5.33 -3.96
N ASP A 6 6.82 5.72 -5.00
CA ASP A 6 6.44 6.89 -5.81
C ASP A 6 5.09 6.67 -6.48
N TYR A 7 4.84 5.45 -6.94
CA TYR A 7 3.54 5.12 -7.53
C TYR A 7 2.41 5.30 -6.52
N LEU A 8 2.62 4.84 -5.28
CA LEU A 8 1.61 4.99 -4.22
C LEU A 8 1.39 6.46 -3.87
N GLU A 9 2.47 7.24 -3.79
CA GLU A 9 2.35 8.66 -3.52
C GLU A 9 1.55 9.37 -4.61
N GLU A 10 1.76 8.98 -5.87
CA GLU A 10 1.00 9.55 -6.97
C GLU A 10 -0.48 9.23 -6.85
N GLN A 11 -0.82 7.98 -6.51
CA GLN A 11 -2.21 7.61 -6.33
C GLN A 11 -2.85 8.40 -5.20
N MET A 12 -2.11 8.62 -4.11
CA MET A 12 -2.59 9.40 -2.99
C MET A 12 -2.81 10.86 -3.39
N ASP A 13 -1.83 11.46 -4.06
CA ASP A 13 -1.89 12.86 -4.47
C ASP A 13 -3.03 13.12 -5.44
N LEU A 14 -3.27 12.18 -6.35
CA LEU A 14 -4.33 12.30 -7.35
C LEU A 14 -5.68 11.82 -6.83
N LYS A 15 -5.71 11.34 -5.58
CA LYS A 15 -6.93 10.86 -4.91
C LYS A 15 -7.64 9.78 -5.71
N ARG A 16 -6.85 8.86 -6.26
CA ARG A 16 -7.38 7.75 -7.05
C ARG A 16 -7.70 6.57 -6.16
N PRO A 17 -8.78 5.83 -6.44
CA PRO A 17 -9.07 4.61 -5.69
C PRO A 17 -8.03 3.54 -6.03
N CYS A 18 -7.67 2.77 -5.02
CA CYS A 18 -6.67 1.72 -5.16
C CYS A 18 -7.25 0.37 -4.72
N THR A 19 -6.89 -0.67 -5.47
CA THR A 19 -7.14 -2.04 -5.06
C THR A 19 -5.82 -2.57 -4.51
N ILE A 20 -5.78 -2.82 -3.20
CA ILE A 20 -4.55 -3.21 -2.51
C ILE A 20 -4.62 -4.66 -2.12
N LYS A 21 -3.65 -5.44 -2.60
CA LYS A 21 -3.50 -6.84 -2.22
C LYS A 21 -2.32 -6.93 -1.26
N PHE A 22 -2.56 -7.50 -0.09
CA PHE A 22 -1.54 -7.55 0.95
C PHE A 22 -1.69 -8.79 1.81
N LYS A 23 -0.63 -9.14 2.55
CA LYS A 23 -0.69 -10.17 3.58
C LYS A 23 -0.98 -9.52 4.91
N ASP A 24 -1.98 -10.04 5.62
CA ASP A 24 -2.29 -9.55 6.95
C ASP A 24 -1.32 -10.14 7.98
N VAL A 25 -1.52 -9.79 9.25
CA VAL A 25 -0.61 -10.24 10.33
C VAL A 25 -0.61 -11.75 10.52
N GLN A 26 -1.63 -12.43 10.04
CA GLN A 26 -1.74 -13.88 10.12
C GLN A 26 -1.20 -14.58 8.88
N GLY A 27 -0.70 -13.81 7.92
CA GLY A 27 -0.17 -14.35 6.68
C GLY A 27 -1.21 -14.62 5.60
N ALA A 28 -2.45 -14.27 5.84
CA ALA A 28 -3.52 -14.47 4.84
C ALA A 28 -3.49 -13.33 3.81
N VAL A 29 -3.70 -13.68 2.55
CA VAL A 29 -3.77 -12.71 1.48
C VAL A 29 -5.15 -12.06 1.50
N THR A 30 -5.16 -10.73 1.58
CA THR A 30 -6.38 -9.95 1.68
C THR A 30 -6.37 -8.86 0.61
N ILE A 31 -7.54 -8.55 0.08
CA ILE A 31 -7.70 -7.49 -0.91
C ILE A 31 -8.64 -6.44 -0.33
N THR A 32 -8.23 -5.18 -0.38
CA THR A 32 -9.06 -4.07 0.04
C THR A 32 -9.08 -3.00 -1.04
N LYS A 33 -10.18 -2.27 -1.12
CA LYS A 33 -10.34 -1.15 -2.06
C LYS A 33 -10.58 0.12 -1.28
N GLY A 34 -9.94 1.18 -1.70
CA GLY A 34 -10.12 2.48 -1.05
C GLY A 34 -9.07 3.45 -1.51
N HIS A 35 -9.02 4.59 -0.83
CA HIS A 35 -8.06 5.64 -1.16
C HIS A 35 -6.96 5.63 -0.10
N ILE A 36 -5.73 5.82 -0.55
CA ILE A 36 -4.61 6.02 0.37
C ILE A 36 -4.69 7.46 0.84
N VAL A 37 -4.83 7.66 2.14
CA VAL A 37 -4.97 9.01 2.70
C VAL A 37 -3.73 9.44 3.47
N LYS A 38 -2.82 8.52 3.76
CA LYS A 38 -1.63 8.86 4.52
C LYS A 38 -0.52 7.87 4.19
N MET A 39 0.70 8.38 4.12
CA MET A 39 1.92 7.58 4.03
C MET A 39 2.91 8.14 5.01
N GLU A 40 3.46 7.30 5.87
CA GLU A 40 4.44 7.77 6.84
C GLU A 40 5.41 6.66 7.20
N GLU A 41 6.51 7.06 7.84
CA GLU A 41 7.50 6.12 8.34
C GLU A 41 7.41 6.10 9.87
N VAL A 42 7.27 4.90 10.44
CA VAL A 42 7.18 4.69 11.88
C VAL A 42 8.21 3.64 12.25
N SER A 43 9.19 4.01 13.09
CA SER A 43 10.21 3.07 13.58
C SER A 43 10.92 2.34 12.43
N ASP A 44 11.36 3.11 11.43
CA ASP A 44 12.07 2.61 10.23
C ASP A 44 11.20 1.73 9.35
N ARG A 45 9.90 1.76 9.55
CA ARG A 45 8.95 0.99 8.75
C ARG A 45 7.99 1.95 8.06
N GLU A 46 7.86 1.80 6.75
CA GLU A 46 6.91 2.60 6.00
C GLU A 46 5.53 1.97 6.04
N ILE A 47 4.52 2.80 6.28
CA ILE A 47 3.13 2.37 6.33
C ILE A 47 2.27 3.26 5.45
N ILE A 48 1.13 2.70 5.03
CA ILE A 48 0.07 3.49 4.40
C ILE A 48 -1.20 3.33 5.22
N GLU A 49 -2.05 4.34 5.15
CA GLU A 49 -3.36 4.29 5.77
C GLU A 49 -4.41 4.60 4.72
N THR A 50 -5.50 3.83 4.73
CA THR A 50 -6.60 4.02 3.77
C THR A 50 -7.72 4.84 4.40
N ASP A 51 -8.66 5.27 3.57
CA ASP A 51 -9.82 6.04 4.02
C ASP A 51 -10.77 5.23 4.90
N ALA A 52 -10.61 3.91 4.93
CA ALA A 52 -11.35 3.05 5.85
C ALA A 52 -10.67 2.93 7.21
N GLY A 53 -9.53 3.60 7.39
CA GLY A 53 -8.79 3.52 8.66
C GLY A 53 -7.87 2.31 8.74
N LEU A 54 -7.66 1.60 7.64
CA LEU A 54 -6.80 0.43 7.62
C LEU A 54 -5.34 0.85 7.46
N VAL A 55 -4.48 0.38 8.34
CA VAL A 55 -3.04 0.66 8.29
C VAL A 55 -2.32 -0.58 7.78
N ILE A 56 -1.53 -0.41 6.73
CA ILE A 56 -0.82 -1.52 6.08
C ILE A 56 0.65 -1.15 5.96
N GLY A 57 1.53 -2.06 6.39
CA GLY A 57 2.97 -1.88 6.19
C GLY A 57 3.35 -2.10 4.74
N MET A 58 4.31 -1.32 4.25
CA MET A 58 4.79 -1.48 2.88
C MET A 58 5.32 -2.88 2.61
N ASP A 59 5.93 -3.50 3.61
CA ASP A 59 6.46 -4.84 3.49
C ASP A 59 5.36 -5.91 3.41
N GLN A 60 4.12 -5.55 3.71
CA GLN A 60 2.99 -6.46 3.61
C GLN A 60 2.30 -6.40 2.24
N ILE A 61 2.54 -5.33 1.48
CA ILE A 61 1.83 -5.10 0.22
C ILE A 61 2.39 -6.00 -0.88
N ILE A 62 1.51 -6.74 -1.54
CA ILE A 62 1.86 -7.58 -2.68
C ILE A 62 1.74 -6.78 -3.96
N SER A 63 0.60 -6.11 -4.14
CA SER A 63 0.35 -5.32 -5.33
C SER A 63 -0.67 -4.23 -5.06
N VAL A 64 -0.65 -3.19 -5.89
CA VAL A 64 -1.65 -2.12 -5.89
C VAL A 64 -2.05 -1.92 -7.34
N ASN A 65 -3.36 -2.05 -7.63
CA ASN A 65 -3.91 -1.92 -8.98
C ASN A 65 -3.18 -2.83 -9.98
N ASP A 66 -2.89 -4.07 -9.54
CA ASP A 66 -2.17 -5.08 -10.34
C ASP A 66 -0.70 -4.73 -10.60
N ARG A 67 -0.19 -3.63 -10.05
CA ARG A 67 1.24 -3.33 -10.11
C ARG A 67 1.91 -3.98 -8.90
N GLN A 68 2.75 -4.96 -9.17
CA GLN A 68 3.42 -5.71 -8.11
C GLN A 68 4.57 -4.94 -7.52
N GLN A 69 4.77 -5.08 -6.22
CA GLN A 69 5.93 -4.52 -5.56
C GLN A 69 7.18 -5.30 -6.00
N ALA A 70 8.19 -4.57 -6.48
CA ALA A 70 9.36 -5.19 -7.10
C ALA A 70 10.16 -6.06 -6.12
N ASN A 71 10.13 -5.73 -4.84
CA ASN A 71 10.91 -6.45 -3.83
C ASN A 71 10.14 -7.60 -3.19
N TYR A 72 8.91 -7.82 -3.63
CA TYR A 72 8.11 -8.89 -3.09
C TYR A 72 8.34 -10.16 -3.90
N CYS A 73 8.66 -11.24 -3.24
CA CYS A 73 8.85 -12.54 -3.89
C CYS A 73 7.84 -13.53 -3.40
#